data_22f2fffe5fd84b7006c5c399299755c9
#
_entry.id   22f2fffe5fd84b7006c5c399299755c9
#
_cell.length_a   1.000
_cell.length_b   1.000
_cell.length_c   1.000
_cell.angle_alpha   90.00
_cell.angle_beta   90.00
_cell.angle_gamma   90.00
#
_symmetry.space_group_name_H-M   'P 1'
#
loop_
_entity.id
_entity.type
_entity.pdbx_description
1 polymer ?
#
loop_
_entity_poly.entity_id
_entity_poly.type
_entity_poly.pdbx_seq_one_letter_code
_entity_poly.pdbx_strand_id
1 'polypeptide(L)'
;MARLAEVSTATVSAVINGGKAVSTRREKRVREAMEVLDYHADQNARSLRTGKSRVVGVIIPDLTNAFYAEVIAAAEELAASAGYSFFLCNSNEDQLQEQRHLDMLFSHRVEAVLIASCAGSSAYDRLLRRRFPLVFFDRIPAGLSGTTVVTDNRRGGYLGAIHLIEQGHREISIIAGSLDRSTHAHRLEGFRQAMQDSGLPVRTEFCGLGGLDLSAGYDFTMELFEAARPPTAIFCSSSKLLLGCVRALGRLGLRCPHDVSIVGFDDFAWNESFHPPITTVAQPNHEMGRKAMELLLHRIDAARTGQVTTEETVFLAPVLRIRSSTGPPRREAKRFTIDRSRAPM
;
A
#
# COMPACT_ATOMS: atom_id res chain seq x y z
N MET A 1 39.40 -23.21 3.60
CA MET A 1 39.59 -21.73 3.62
C MET A 1 40.84 -21.32 4.39
N ALA A 2 40.96 -21.50 5.71
CA ALA A 2 42.12 -21.04 6.49
C ALA A 2 43.46 -21.57 5.98
N ARG A 3 43.52 -22.87 5.57
CA ARG A 3 44.71 -23.47 4.92
C ARG A 3 44.99 -22.82 3.57
N LEU A 4 44.01 -22.62 2.72
CA LEU A 4 44.16 -22.03 1.38
C LEU A 4 44.61 -20.57 1.45
N ALA A 5 44.10 -19.80 2.41
CA ALA A 5 44.48 -18.43 2.67
C ALA A 5 45.76 -18.31 3.52
N GLU A 6 46.35 -19.40 4.03
CA GLU A 6 47.52 -19.49 4.92
C GLU A 6 47.38 -18.51 6.13
N VAL A 7 46.21 -18.53 6.78
CA VAL A 7 45.91 -17.72 7.96
C VAL A 7 45.19 -18.57 9.01
N SER A 8 45.09 -18.09 10.23
CA SER A 8 44.30 -18.78 11.26
C SER A 8 42.79 -18.73 11.00
N THR A 9 42.05 -19.68 11.54
CA THR A 9 40.56 -19.66 11.50
C THR A 9 39.99 -18.42 12.13
N ALA A 10 40.66 -17.87 13.16
CA ALA A 10 40.28 -16.59 13.77
C ALA A 10 40.42 -15.41 12.79
N THR A 11 41.48 -15.40 11.96
CA THR A 11 41.67 -14.40 10.91
C THR A 11 40.59 -14.49 9.84
N VAL A 12 40.27 -15.73 9.39
CA VAL A 12 39.16 -15.95 8.44
C VAL A 12 37.84 -15.41 9.02
N SER A 13 37.53 -15.76 10.28
CA SER A 13 36.34 -15.27 10.96
C SER A 13 36.31 -13.76 11.09
N ALA A 14 37.48 -13.12 11.37
CA ALA A 14 37.58 -11.67 11.45
C ALA A 14 37.31 -10.99 10.10
N VAL A 15 37.82 -11.53 9.00
CA VAL A 15 37.58 -10.99 7.64
C VAL A 15 36.10 -11.12 7.27
N ILE A 16 35.50 -12.31 7.45
CA ILE A 16 34.10 -12.56 7.13
C ILE A 16 33.15 -11.66 7.93
N ASN A 17 33.54 -11.28 9.15
CA ASN A 17 32.71 -10.46 10.03
C ASN A 17 33.07 -8.96 10.05
N GLY A 18 33.96 -8.49 9.19
CA GLY A 18 34.35 -7.06 9.10
C GLY A 18 35.16 -6.58 10.30
N GLY A 19 35.93 -7.46 10.94
CA GLY A 19 36.77 -7.10 12.09
C GLY A 19 37.92 -6.18 11.70
N LYS A 20 38.10 -5.06 12.42
CA LYS A 20 39.10 -4.00 12.14
C LYS A 20 40.58 -4.40 12.32
N ALA A 21 40.90 -5.59 12.74
CA ALA A 21 42.26 -6.01 13.15
C ALA A 21 43.00 -6.87 12.11
N VAL A 22 42.53 -6.95 10.86
CA VAL A 22 43.17 -7.77 9.83
C VAL A 22 43.89 -6.85 8.81
N SER A 23 45.18 -7.15 8.53
CA SER A 23 45.91 -6.42 7.51
C SER A 23 45.33 -6.63 6.11
N THR A 24 45.39 -5.63 5.25
CA THR A 24 44.87 -5.66 3.88
C THR A 24 45.38 -6.88 3.08
N ARG A 25 46.65 -7.29 3.28
CA ARG A 25 47.23 -8.48 2.66
C ARG A 25 46.53 -9.78 3.08
N ARG A 26 46.22 -9.93 4.37
CA ARG A 26 45.52 -11.13 4.90
C ARG A 26 44.05 -11.14 4.45
N GLU A 27 43.43 -9.97 4.45
CA GLU A 27 42.05 -9.82 3.97
C GLU A 27 41.91 -10.25 2.50
N LYS A 28 42.83 -9.79 1.62
CA LYS A 28 42.87 -10.16 0.20
C LYS A 28 42.98 -11.67 0.01
N ARG A 29 43.90 -12.33 0.72
CA ARG A 29 44.11 -13.79 0.64
C ARG A 29 42.87 -14.58 1.11
N VAL A 30 42.16 -14.08 2.15
CA VAL A 30 40.93 -14.73 2.59
C VAL A 30 39.83 -14.57 1.55
N ARG A 31 39.68 -13.38 0.93
CA ARG A 31 38.67 -13.14 -0.12
C ARG A 31 38.93 -14.01 -1.35
N GLU A 32 40.18 -14.11 -1.80
CA GLU A 32 40.61 -15.01 -2.89
C GLU A 32 40.30 -16.50 -2.57
N ALA A 33 40.56 -16.91 -1.33
CA ALA A 33 40.23 -18.26 -0.90
C ALA A 33 38.69 -18.51 -0.78
N MET A 34 37.89 -17.45 -0.48
CA MET A 34 36.43 -17.55 -0.53
C MET A 34 35.93 -17.74 -1.96
N GLU A 35 36.46 -16.98 -2.92
CA GLU A 35 36.12 -17.11 -4.33
C GLU A 35 36.47 -18.50 -4.89
N VAL A 36 37.69 -19.01 -4.64
CA VAL A 36 38.13 -20.33 -5.08
C VAL A 36 37.26 -21.45 -4.52
N LEU A 37 36.76 -21.30 -3.31
CA LEU A 37 35.93 -22.30 -2.62
C LEU A 37 34.44 -22.10 -2.85
N ASP A 38 34.03 -21.09 -3.63
CA ASP A 38 32.62 -20.65 -3.77
C ASP A 38 31.94 -20.56 -2.42
N TYR A 39 32.67 -20.01 -1.44
CA TYR A 39 32.20 -19.93 -0.07
C TYR A 39 31.34 -18.69 0.15
N HIS A 40 30.08 -18.90 0.36
CA HIS A 40 29.14 -17.89 0.86
C HIS A 40 29.00 -18.02 2.37
N ALA A 41 29.16 -16.89 3.08
CA ALA A 41 28.98 -16.91 4.53
C ALA A 41 27.55 -17.31 4.87
N ASP A 42 27.38 -18.39 5.63
CA ASP A 42 26.07 -18.85 6.07
C ASP A 42 25.47 -17.82 7.04
N GLN A 43 24.44 -17.11 6.55
CA GLN A 43 23.68 -16.13 7.31
C GLN A 43 23.02 -16.77 8.53
N ASN A 44 22.59 -18.03 8.46
CA ASN A 44 21.98 -18.74 9.56
C ASN A 44 22.99 -19.00 10.68
N ALA A 45 24.20 -19.42 10.34
CA ALA A 45 25.29 -19.60 11.31
C ALA A 45 25.68 -18.27 11.97
N ARG A 46 25.66 -17.16 11.20
CA ARG A 46 25.90 -15.81 11.73
C ARG A 46 24.78 -15.38 12.67
N SER A 47 23.51 -15.60 12.27
CA SER A 47 22.33 -15.22 13.07
C SER A 47 22.27 -16.00 14.39
N LEU A 48 22.61 -17.30 14.38
CA LEU A 48 22.69 -18.11 15.59
C LEU A 48 23.74 -17.57 16.58
N ARG A 49 24.88 -17.12 16.09
CA ARG A 49 25.97 -16.57 16.92
C ARG A 49 25.68 -15.18 17.45
N THR A 50 25.07 -14.31 16.62
CA THR A 50 24.83 -12.90 16.95
C THR A 50 23.45 -12.65 17.55
N GLY A 51 22.54 -13.62 17.47
CA GLY A 51 21.13 -13.45 17.80
C GLY A 51 20.36 -12.55 16.84
N LYS A 52 20.97 -12.18 15.68
CA LYS A 52 20.41 -11.20 14.74
C LYS A 52 20.26 -11.82 13.34
N SER A 53 19.04 -11.95 12.87
CA SER A 53 18.77 -12.44 11.50
C SER A 53 19.00 -11.37 10.41
N ARG A 54 18.87 -10.11 10.76
CA ARG A 54 18.85 -8.99 9.82
C ARG A 54 17.75 -9.12 8.76
N VAL A 55 16.66 -9.76 9.12
CA VAL A 55 15.49 -9.94 8.25
C VAL A 55 14.29 -9.25 8.86
N VAL A 56 13.61 -8.47 8.06
CA VAL A 56 12.30 -7.86 8.36
C VAL A 56 11.24 -8.63 7.59
N GLY A 57 10.21 -9.10 8.29
CA GLY A 57 9.00 -9.61 7.66
C GLY A 57 8.14 -8.48 7.13
N VAL A 58 7.66 -8.61 5.90
CA VAL A 58 6.74 -7.65 5.29
C VAL A 58 5.48 -8.39 4.86
N ILE A 59 4.32 -8.00 5.38
CA ILE A 59 3.05 -8.60 5.01
C ILE A 59 2.18 -7.55 4.33
N ILE A 60 1.71 -7.88 3.13
CA ILE A 60 0.80 -7.03 2.35
C ILE A 60 -0.44 -7.82 1.95
N PRO A 61 -1.57 -7.14 1.75
CA PRO A 61 -2.80 -7.83 1.40
C PRO A 61 -2.95 -8.14 -0.09
N ASP A 62 -2.18 -7.48 -0.96
CA ASP A 62 -2.35 -7.64 -2.40
C ASP A 62 -1.09 -7.23 -3.18
N LEU A 63 -0.32 -8.23 -3.62
CA LEU A 63 0.91 -8.02 -4.40
C LEU A 63 0.65 -7.43 -5.79
N THR A 64 -0.59 -7.54 -6.30
CA THR A 64 -0.95 -7.00 -7.63
C THR A 64 -1.31 -5.52 -7.59
N ASN A 65 -1.46 -4.93 -6.40
CA ASN A 65 -1.73 -3.51 -6.25
C ASN A 65 -0.41 -2.71 -6.25
N ALA A 66 -0.22 -1.87 -7.25
CA ALA A 66 0.98 -1.05 -7.42
C ALA A 66 1.30 -0.15 -6.22
N PHE A 67 0.28 0.26 -5.45
CA PHE A 67 0.47 1.01 -4.21
C PHE A 67 1.43 0.29 -3.25
N TYR A 68 1.21 -0.99 -2.98
CA TYR A 68 2.07 -1.75 -2.07
C TYR A 68 3.47 -1.94 -2.65
N ALA A 69 3.59 -2.12 -3.98
CA ALA A 69 4.90 -2.26 -4.63
C ALA A 69 5.76 -1.00 -4.45
N GLU A 70 5.18 0.20 -4.64
CA GLU A 70 5.88 1.48 -4.46
C GLU A 70 6.26 1.74 -2.99
N VAL A 71 5.35 1.47 -2.05
CA VAL A 71 5.62 1.60 -0.60
C VAL A 71 6.75 0.66 -0.17
N ILE A 72 6.70 -0.61 -0.63
CA ILE A 72 7.72 -1.61 -0.26
C ILE A 72 9.07 -1.27 -0.87
N ALA A 73 9.12 -0.81 -2.13
CA ALA A 73 10.38 -0.43 -2.76
C ALA A 73 11.09 0.68 -1.98
N ALA A 74 10.34 1.71 -1.54
CA ALA A 74 10.90 2.79 -0.73
C ALA A 74 11.33 2.32 0.68
N ALA A 75 10.60 1.40 1.28
CA ALA A 75 10.97 0.81 2.57
C ALA A 75 12.20 -0.09 2.45
N GLU A 76 12.30 -0.87 1.35
CA GLU A 76 13.42 -1.78 1.08
C GLU A 76 14.73 -1.03 0.88
N GLU A 77 14.72 0.08 0.14
CA GLU A 77 15.89 0.94 -0.06
C GLU A 77 16.50 1.36 1.28
N LEU A 78 15.67 1.81 2.22
CA LEU A 78 16.12 2.21 3.55
C LEU A 78 16.57 1.00 4.38
N ALA A 79 15.85 -0.12 4.32
CA ALA A 79 16.21 -1.36 4.99
C ALA A 79 17.57 -1.88 4.53
N ALA A 80 17.82 -1.91 3.21
CA ALA A 80 19.07 -2.34 2.61
C ALA A 80 20.25 -1.47 3.07
N SER A 81 20.07 -0.14 3.13
CA SER A 81 21.08 0.79 3.64
C SER A 81 21.44 0.53 5.11
N ALA A 82 20.49 0.03 5.91
CA ALA A 82 20.68 -0.39 7.29
C ALA A 82 21.14 -1.86 7.45
N GLY A 83 21.36 -2.57 6.34
CA GLY A 83 21.82 -3.96 6.30
C GLY A 83 20.74 -4.99 6.64
N TYR A 84 19.48 -4.68 6.33
CA TYR A 84 18.33 -5.60 6.44
C TYR A 84 17.89 -6.11 5.08
N SER A 85 17.34 -7.31 5.06
CA SER A 85 16.65 -7.90 3.91
C SER A 85 15.18 -8.11 4.24
N PHE A 86 14.32 -8.14 3.21
CA PHE A 86 12.90 -8.38 3.38
C PHE A 86 12.52 -9.85 3.14
N PHE A 87 11.59 -10.31 3.95
CA PHE A 87 10.82 -11.52 3.70
C PHE A 87 9.38 -11.11 3.40
N LEU A 88 9.03 -11.03 2.11
CA LEU A 88 7.74 -10.53 1.64
C LEU A 88 6.69 -11.63 1.60
N CYS A 89 5.53 -11.38 2.21
CA CYS A 89 4.37 -12.25 2.27
C CYS A 89 3.13 -11.54 1.72
N ASN A 90 2.31 -12.25 0.95
CA ASN A 90 1.04 -11.76 0.42
C ASN A 90 -0.12 -12.48 1.10
N SER A 91 -0.95 -11.77 1.86
CA SER A 91 -2.08 -12.37 2.58
C SER A 91 -3.34 -12.54 1.72
N ASN A 92 -3.40 -11.98 0.51
CA ASN A 92 -4.55 -12.03 -0.40
C ASN A 92 -5.87 -11.58 0.25
N GLU A 93 -5.82 -10.58 1.14
CA GLU A 93 -6.97 -10.11 1.94
C GLU A 93 -7.57 -11.21 2.86
N ASP A 94 -6.86 -12.33 3.06
CA ASP A 94 -7.28 -13.45 3.90
C ASP A 94 -6.63 -13.35 5.29
N GLN A 95 -7.48 -13.21 6.32
CA GLN A 95 -7.05 -13.11 7.73
C GLN A 95 -6.33 -14.37 8.23
N LEU A 96 -6.76 -15.56 7.80
CA LEU A 96 -6.10 -16.81 8.19
C LEU A 96 -4.74 -16.95 7.53
N GLN A 97 -4.60 -16.51 6.29
CA GLN A 97 -3.31 -16.49 5.60
C GLN A 97 -2.37 -15.50 6.24
N GLU A 98 -2.85 -14.32 6.63
CA GLU A 98 -2.05 -13.33 7.37
C GLU A 98 -1.52 -13.93 8.68
N GLN A 99 -2.36 -14.62 9.45
CA GLN A 99 -1.95 -15.29 10.68
C GLN A 99 -0.87 -16.37 10.43
N ARG A 100 -1.05 -17.20 9.40
CA ARG A 100 -0.03 -18.20 9.01
C ARG A 100 1.29 -17.56 8.64
N HIS A 101 1.26 -16.42 7.94
CA HIS A 101 2.48 -15.67 7.60
C HIS A 101 3.15 -15.11 8.85
N LEU A 102 2.40 -14.57 9.81
CA LEU A 102 2.96 -14.14 11.08
C LEU A 102 3.67 -15.29 11.81
N ASP A 103 3.04 -16.45 11.93
CA ASP A 103 3.63 -17.64 12.58
C ASP A 103 4.89 -18.13 11.84
N MET A 104 4.86 -18.13 10.51
CA MET A 104 6.01 -18.48 9.68
C MET A 104 7.17 -17.49 9.88
N LEU A 105 6.92 -16.18 9.85
CA LEU A 105 7.95 -15.16 10.07
C LEU A 105 8.61 -15.31 11.44
N PHE A 106 7.83 -15.66 12.48
CA PHE A 106 8.39 -15.99 13.78
C PHE A 106 9.30 -17.22 13.77
N SER A 107 8.90 -18.28 13.07
CA SER A 107 9.72 -19.50 12.95
C SER A 107 11.05 -19.20 12.24
N HIS A 108 11.05 -18.26 11.30
CA HIS A 108 12.24 -17.76 10.60
C HIS A 108 13.02 -16.69 11.38
N ARG A 109 12.60 -16.39 12.63
CA ARG A 109 13.29 -15.44 13.52
C ARG A 109 13.50 -14.05 12.89
N VAL A 110 12.50 -13.52 12.18
CA VAL A 110 12.58 -12.14 11.72
C VAL A 110 12.72 -11.19 12.92
N GLU A 111 13.45 -10.10 12.77
CA GLU A 111 13.69 -9.14 13.86
C GLU A 111 12.56 -8.15 14.06
N ALA A 112 11.75 -7.94 13.02
CA ALA A 112 10.63 -7.00 13.02
C ALA A 112 9.63 -7.35 11.93
N VAL A 113 8.42 -6.76 12.02
CA VAL A 113 7.38 -6.90 10.99
C VAL A 113 6.85 -5.53 10.58
N LEU A 114 6.77 -5.32 9.27
CA LEU A 114 6.08 -4.21 8.60
C LEU A 114 4.82 -4.77 7.94
N ILE A 115 3.64 -4.22 8.23
CA ILE A 115 2.39 -4.87 7.82
C ILE A 115 1.27 -3.90 7.45
N ALA A 116 0.62 -4.17 6.31
CA ALA A 116 -0.69 -3.63 5.96
C ALA A 116 -1.75 -4.69 6.27
N SER A 117 -2.36 -4.61 7.45
CA SER A 117 -3.18 -5.69 7.99
C SER A 117 -4.54 -5.82 7.32
N CYS A 118 -4.98 -7.08 7.16
CA CYS A 118 -6.37 -7.44 6.86
C CYS A 118 -7.03 -8.25 7.98
N ALA A 119 -6.28 -8.64 9.03
CA ALA A 119 -6.78 -9.44 10.16
C ALA A 119 -7.44 -8.58 11.25
N GLY A 120 -8.13 -9.25 12.17
CA GLY A 120 -8.65 -8.63 13.39
C GLY A 120 -7.54 -8.37 14.42
N SER A 121 -7.85 -7.52 15.42
CA SER A 121 -6.88 -7.08 16.44
C SER A 121 -6.25 -8.23 17.24
N SER A 122 -6.99 -9.30 17.52
CA SER A 122 -6.52 -10.46 18.29
C SER A 122 -5.33 -11.21 17.66
N ALA A 123 -5.14 -11.09 16.34
CA ALA A 123 -3.99 -11.68 15.65
C ALA A 123 -2.64 -11.12 16.17
N TYR A 124 -2.64 -9.92 16.73
CA TYR A 124 -1.44 -9.21 17.15
C TYR A 124 -1.17 -9.23 18.66
N ASP A 125 -2.10 -9.73 19.46
CA ASP A 125 -2.00 -9.74 20.93
C ASP A 125 -0.68 -10.33 21.46
N ARG A 126 -0.23 -11.42 20.86
CA ARG A 126 1.03 -12.08 21.23
C ARG A 126 2.25 -11.20 20.96
N LEU A 127 2.24 -10.47 19.85
CA LEU A 127 3.30 -9.58 19.40
C LEU A 127 3.41 -8.36 20.30
N LEU A 128 2.27 -7.72 20.55
CA LEU A 128 2.19 -6.53 21.38
C LEU A 128 2.60 -6.83 22.83
N ARG A 129 2.10 -7.94 23.41
CA ARG A 129 2.53 -8.37 24.76
C ARG A 129 4.04 -8.62 24.88
N ARG A 130 4.68 -9.07 23.81
CA ARG A 130 6.14 -9.29 23.76
C ARG A 130 6.93 -8.07 23.37
N ARG A 131 6.27 -6.92 23.12
CA ARG A 131 6.90 -5.70 22.61
C ARG A 131 7.74 -5.97 21.36
N PHE A 132 7.26 -6.87 20.51
CA PHE A 132 7.94 -7.20 19.27
C PHE A 132 7.93 -5.98 18.34
N PRO A 133 9.05 -5.63 17.67
CA PRO A 133 9.10 -4.51 16.74
C PRO A 133 8.10 -4.71 15.59
N LEU A 134 7.02 -3.93 15.61
CA LEU A 134 5.90 -4.00 14.67
C LEU A 134 5.50 -2.59 14.29
N VAL A 135 5.34 -2.34 12.98
CA VAL A 135 4.79 -1.10 12.43
C VAL A 135 3.71 -1.45 11.41
N PHE A 136 2.58 -0.81 11.55
CA PHE A 136 1.49 -0.88 10.57
C PHE A 136 1.67 0.23 9.52
N PHE A 137 1.30 -0.05 8.29
CA PHE A 137 1.20 0.98 7.25
C PHE A 137 -0.11 0.81 6.46
N ASP A 138 -0.56 1.87 5.79
CA ASP A 138 -1.83 1.93 5.05
C ASP A 138 -3.07 1.76 5.96
N ARG A 139 -3.09 0.72 6.79
CA ARG A 139 -4.21 0.41 7.68
C ARG A 139 -3.78 -0.40 8.90
N ILE A 140 -4.55 -0.24 9.98
CA ILE A 140 -4.41 -0.97 11.23
C ILE A 140 -5.75 -1.64 11.55
N PRO A 141 -5.76 -2.82 12.20
CA PRO A 141 -6.99 -3.45 12.67
C PRO A 141 -7.84 -2.53 13.55
N ALA A 142 -9.15 -2.57 13.38
CA ALA A 142 -10.06 -1.79 14.22
C ALA A 142 -9.90 -2.13 15.70
N GLY A 143 -9.84 -1.10 16.56
CA GLY A 143 -9.68 -1.26 18.00
C GLY A 143 -8.28 -1.62 18.46
N LEU A 144 -7.29 -1.70 17.55
CA LEU A 144 -5.89 -1.90 17.90
C LEU A 144 -5.15 -0.55 17.96
N SER A 145 -4.34 -0.37 19.01
CA SER A 145 -3.34 0.69 19.06
C SER A 145 -1.99 0.14 18.62
N GLY A 146 -1.19 0.96 17.94
CA GLY A 146 0.13 0.56 17.47
C GLY A 146 0.78 1.65 16.63
N THR A 147 2.09 1.58 16.48
CA THR A 147 2.81 2.51 15.58
C THR A 147 2.36 2.30 14.14
N THR A 148 1.84 3.35 13.52
CA THR A 148 1.15 3.25 12.24
C THR A 148 1.49 4.45 11.35
N VAL A 149 1.68 4.21 10.05
CA VAL A 149 1.83 5.25 9.02
C VAL A 149 0.69 5.10 8.02
N VAL A 150 -0.16 6.10 7.90
CA VAL A 150 -1.35 6.06 7.04
C VAL A 150 -1.49 7.35 6.23
N THR A 151 -2.12 7.25 5.07
CA THR A 151 -2.62 8.44 4.37
C THR A 151 -3.82 9.02 5.12
N ASP A 152 -3.96 10.35 5.16
CA ASP A 152 -5.21 10.98 5.57
C ASP A 152 -6.30 10.72 4.53
N ASN A 153 -6.93 9.55 4.66
CA ASN A 153 -7.94 9.07 3.74
C ASN A 153 -9.22 9.92 3.75
N ARG A 154 -9.56 10.56 4.88
CA ARG A 154 -10.70 11.49 4.94
C ARG A 154 -10.43 12.71 4.08
N ARG A 155 -9.26 13.32 4.26
CA ARG A 155 -8.82 14.43 3.42
C ARG A 155 -8.76 14.03 1.94
N GLY A 156 -8.28 12.83 1.62
CA GLY A 156 -8.26 12.32 0.24
C GLY A 156 -9.66 12.20 -0.38
N GLY A 157 -10.62 11.64 0.35
CA GLY A 157 -12.02 11.59 -0.06
C GLY A 157 -12.63 12.96 -0.26
N TYR A 158 -12.32 13.89 0.65
CA TYR A 158 -12.76 15.29 0.56
C TYR A 158 -12.19 15.98 -0.70
N LEU A 159 -10.89 15.88 -0.93
CA LEU A 159 -10.24 16.50 -2.10
C LEU A 159 -10.80 16.02 -3.44
N GLY A 160 -11.07 14.71 -3.58
CA GLY A 160 -11.66 14.17 -4.80
C GLY A 160 -13.08 14.69 -5.04
N ALA A 161 -13.89 14.76 -4.00
CA ALA A 161 -15.27 15.23 -4.08
C ALA A 161 -15.36 16.75 -4.32
N ILE A 162 -14.63 17.56 -3.55
CA ILE A 162 -14.70 19.02 -3.65
C ILE A 162 -14.26 19.51 -5.02
N HIS A 163 -13.24 18.85 -5.63
CA HIS A 163 -12.82 19.16 -6.99
C HIS A 163 -13.96 19.00 -8.00
N LEU A 164 -14.74 17.92 -7.91
CA LEU A 164 -15.90 17.71 -8.82
C LEU A 164 -16.99 18.75 -8.55
N ILE A 165 -17.21 19.10 -7.29
CA ILE A 165 -18.19 20.11 -6.90
C ILE A 165 -17.81 21.51 -7.45
N GLU A 166 -16.51 21.86 -7.37
CA GLU A 166 -15.95 23.11 -7.91
C GLU A 166 -16.03 23.17 -9.44
N GLN A 167 -15.98 22.03 -10.13
CA GLN A 167 -16.26 21.93 -11.59
C GLN A 167 -17.75 22.13 -11.91
N GLY A 168 -18.63 22.23 -10.91
CA GLY A 168 -20.05 22.47 -11.08
C GLY A 168 -20.93 21.23 -11.01
N HIS A 169 -20.37 20.05 -10.75
CA HIS A 169 -21.16 18.83 -10.56
C HIS A 169 -22.02 18.88 -9.30
N ARG A 170 -23.24 18.34 -9.39
CA ARG A 170 -24.18 18.24 -8.26
C ARG A 170 -24.68 16.80 -8.05
N GLU A 171 -24.75 16.03 -9.15
CA GLU A 171 -25.07 14.61 -9.18
C GLU A 171 -23.75 13.83 -9.28
N ILE A 172 -23.15 13.50 -8.12
CA ILE A 172 -21.84 12.88 -8.02
C ILE A 172 -21.97 11.50 -7.37
N SER A 173 -21.43 10.49 -8.01
CA SER A 173 -21.35 9.13 -7.46
C SER A 173 -19.98 8.88 -6.83
N ILE A 174 -19.95 8.05 -5.80
CA ILE A 174 -18.73 7.46 -5.27
C ILE A 174 -18.78 5.94 -5.39
N ILE A 175 -17.73 5.34 -5.94
CA ILE A 175 -17.49 3.90 -5.85
C ILE A 175 -16.53 3.69 -4.68
N ALA A 176 -17.10 3.42 -3.48
CA ALA A 176 -16.34 3.40 -2.24
C ALA A 176 -15.74 2.02 -1.92
N GLY A 177 -16.28 0.94 -2.47
CA GLY A 177 -15.81 -0.41 -2.16
C GLY A 177 -16.27 -0.91 -0.78
N SER A 178 -15.57 -1.90 -0.21
CA SER A 178 -15.93 -2.49 1.08
C SER A 178 -15.59 -1.57 2.25
N LEU A 179 -16.57 -1.28 3.09
CA LEU A 179 -16.43 -0.46 4.30
C LEU A 179 -15.79 -1.20 5.48
N ASP A 180 -15.56 -2.50 5.37
CA ASP A 180 -14.77 -3.26 6.34
C ASP A 180 -13.30 -2.84 6.34
N ARG A 181 -12.89 -2.11 5.29
CA ARG A 181 -11.56 -1.53 5.18
C ARG A 181 -11.62 -0.06 5.60
N SER A 182 -10.88 0.28 6.65
CA SER A 182 -10.83 1.65 7.20
C SER A 182 -10.47 2.71 6.16
N THR A 183 -9.58 2.38 5.21
CA THR A 183 -9.19 3.27 4.11
C THR A 183 -10.41 3.68 3.26
N HIS A 184 -11.23 2.72 2.84
CA HIS A 184 -12.43 2.97 2.04
C HIS A 184 -13.52 3.69 2.84
N ALA A 185 -13.73 3.31 4.10
CA ALA A 185 -14.68 3.97 4.99
C ALA A 185 -14.32 5.46 5.18
N HIS A 186 -13.05 5.76 5.45
CA HIS A 186 -12.60 7.13 5.64
C HIS A 186 -12.66 7.96 4.33
N ARG A 187 -12.40 7.36 3.16
CA ARG A 187 -12.58 8.05 1.86
C ARG A 187 -14.04 8.41 1.62
N LEU A 188 -14.97 7.50 1.95
CA LEU A 188 -16.42 7.78 1.88
C LEU A 188 -16.83 8.87 2.87
N GLU A 189 -16.29 8.86 4.09
CA GLU A 189 -16.57 9.92 5.07
C GLU A 189 -16.11 11.28 4.57
N GLY A 190 -14.90 11.37 4.00
CA GLY A 190 -14.40 12.60 3.38
C GLY A 190 -15.25 13.08 2.21
N PHE A 191 -15.69 12.16 1.34
CA PHE A 191 -16.63 12.47 0.27
C PHE A 191 -17.95 13.04 0.82
N ARG A 192 -18.55 12.37 1.82
CA ARG A 192 -19.79 12.83 2.47
C ARG A 192 -19.63 14.22 3.09
N GLN A 193 -18.51 14.49 3.72
CA GLN A 193 -18.21 15.80 4.30
C GLN A 193 -18.17 16.89 3.23
N ALA A 194 -17.49 16.67 2.10
CA ALA A 194 -17.45 17.64 0.99
C ALA A 194 -18.83 17.93 0.40
N MET A 195 -19.67 16.88 0.23
CA MET A 195 -21.04 17.03 -0.22
C MET A 195 -21.87 17.87 0.79
N GLN A 196 -21.75 17.56 2.08
CA GLN A 196 -22.46 18.27 3.15
C GLN A 196 -22.06 19.74 3.24
N ASP A 197 -20.75 20.04 3.23
CA ASP A 197 -20.22 21.42 3.29
C ASP A 197 -20.68 22.25 2.10
N SER A 198 -20.98 21.59 0.98
CA SER A 198 -21.49 22.22 -0.26
C SER A 198 -23.01 22.24 -0.34
N GLY A 199 -23.73 21.80 0.69
CA GLY A 199 -25.20 21.74 0.71
C GLY A 199 -25.81 20.74 -0.27
N LEU A 200 -25.06 19.70 -0.66
CA LEU A 200 -25.47 18.69 -1.62
C LEU A 200 -25.87 17.38 -0.92
N PRO A 201 -26.99 16.75 -1.33
CA PRO A 201 -27.37 15.47 -0.77
C PRO A 201 -26.47 14.35 -1.28
N VAL A 202 -26.14 13.40 -0.39
CA VAL A 202 -25.53 12.14 -0.77
C VAL A 202 -26.65 11.12 -1.05
N ARG A 203 -26.82 10.74 -2.29
CA ARG A 203 -27.81 9.75 -2.70
C ARG A 203 -27.27 8.34 -2.49
N THR A 204 -28.05 7.49 -1.83
CA THR A 204 -27.66 6.11 -1.55
C THR A 204 -27.41 5.31 -2.83
N GLU A 205 -28.23 5.53 -3.86
CA GLU A 205 -28.10 4.89 -5.18
C GLU A 205 -26.83 5.32 -5.94
N PHE A 206 -26.14 6.39 -5.49
CA PHE A 206 -24.87 6.85 -6.05
C PHE A 206 -23.66 6.39 -5.22
N CYS A 207 -23.88 5.53 -4.22
CA CYS A 207 -22.83 5.00 -3.36
C CYS A 207 -22.60 3.52 -3.68
N GLY A 208 -21.60 3.19 -4.48
CA GLY A 208 -21.16 1.82 -4.75
C GLY A 208 -20.41 1.26 -3.55
N LEU A 209 -21.03 0.32 -2.84
CA LEU A 209 -20.49 -0.31 -1.65
C LEU A 209 -20.25 -1.81 -1.92
N GLY A 210 -19.30 -2.40 -1.17
CA GLY A 210 -18.91 -3.80 -1.37
C GLY A 210 -17.80 -3.93 -2.40
N GLY A 211 -17.27 -5.12 -2.60
CA GLY A 211 -16.21 -5.40 -3.57
C GLY A 211 -14.94 -4.54 -3.45
N LEU A 212 -13.83 -5.10 -3.86
CA LEU A 212 -12.51 -4.39 -3.83
C LEU A 212 -11.79 -4.49 -5.18
N ASP A 213 -12.40 -5.14 -6.13
CA ASP A 213 -11.80 -5.50 -7.40
C ASP A 213 -12.37 -4.72 -8.59
N LEU A 214 -11.82 -4.99 -9.75
CA LEU A 214 -12.24 -4.40 -11.02
C LEU A 214 -13.70 -4.74 -11.36
N SER A 215 -14.18 -5.95 -11.04
CA SER A 215 -15.55 -6.36 -11.35
C SER A 215 -16.56 -5.52 -10.59
N ALA A 216 -16.32 -5.27 -9.30
CA ALA A 216 -17.19 -4.41 -8.49
C ALA A 216 -17.30 -2.98 -9.05
N GLY A 217 -16.16 -2.40 -9.48
CA GLY A 217 -16.16 -1.09 -10.13
C GLY A 217 -16.92 -1.08 -11.47
N TYR A 218 -16.79 -2.17 -12.25
CA TYR A 218 -17.49 -2.32 -13.52
C TYR A 218 -19.00 -2.47 -13.32
N ASP A 219 -19.41 -3.42 -12.49
CA ASP A 219 -20.84 -3.77 -12.30
C ASP A 219 -21.62 -2.57 -11.73
N PHE A 220 -21.08 -1.92 -10.70
CA PHE A 220 -21.74 -0.74 -10.14
C PHE A 220 -21.81 0.43 -11.15
N THR A 221 -20.78 0.62 -11.96
CA THR A 221 -20.84 1.65 -13.01
C THR A 221 -21.90 1.33 -14.04
N MET A 222 -22.05 0.07 -14.44
CA MET A 222 -23.13 -0.34 -15.36
C MET A 222 -24.52 -0.04 -14.77
N GLU A 223 -24.75 -0.36 -13.49
CA GLU A 223 -25.99 -0.08 -12.77
C GLU A 223 -26.31 1.42 -12.69
N LEU A 224 -25.27 2.27 -12.43
CA LEU A 224 -25.43 3.72 -12.37
C LEU A 224 -26.02 4.32 -13.65
N PHE A 225 -25.65 3.78 -14.80
CA PHE A 225 -26.11 4.31 -16.10
C PHE A 225 -27.38 3.63 -16.63
N GLU A 226 -27.92 2.62 -15.94
CA GLU A 226 -29.29 2.11 -16.13
C GLU A 226 -30.34 3.02 -15.45
N ALA A 227 -29.94 3.86 -14.51
CA ALA A 227 -30.83 4.76 -13.80
C ALA A 227 -31.41 5.83 -14.74
N ALA A 228 -32.64 6.29 -14.43
CA ALA A 228 -33.31 7.33 -15.19
C ALA A 228 -32.57 8.69 -15.17
N ARG A 229 -31.79 8.94 -14.13
CA ARG A 229 -30.93 10.12 -13.94
C ARG A 229 -29.56 9.65 -13.45
N PRO A 230 -28.65 9.31 -14.35
CA PRO A 230 -27.29 8.90 -13.97
C PRO A 230 -26.47 10.10 -13.44
N PRO A 231 -25.41 9.85 -12.66
CA PRO A 231 -24.53 10.89 -12.18
C PRO A 231 -23.78 11.56 -13.33
N THR A 232 -23.36 12.81 -13.11
CA THR A 232 -22.52 13.55 -14.06
C THR A 232 -21.04 13.42 -13.79
N ALA A 233 -20.68 12.89 -12.60
CA ALA A 233 -19.31 12.62 -12.21
C ALA A 233 -19.24 11.41 -11.29
N ILE A 234 -18.09 10.70 -11.33
CA ILE A 234 -17.81 9.54 -10.51
C ILE A 234 -16.46 9.72 -9.81
N PHE A 235 -16.43 9.51 -8.50
CA PHE A 235 -15.22 9.37 -7.70
C PHE A 235 -14.98 7.90 -7.37
N CYS A 236 -13.87 7.33 -7.85
CA CYS A 236 -13.48 5.95 -7.56
C CYS A 236 -12.47 5.94 -6.42
N SER A 237 -12.79 5.27 -5.32
CA SER A 237 -11.99 5.31 -4.09
C SER A 237 -10.74 4.42 -4.11
N SER A 238 -10.47 3.72 -5.20
CA SER A 238 -9.22 2.96 -5.42
C SER A 238 -8.94 2.76 -6.90
N SER A 239 -7.69 2.45 -7.23
CA SER A 239 -7.24 2.19 -8.61
C SER A 239 -7.95 1.00 -9.26
N LYS A 240 -8.23 -0.08 -8.53
CA LYS A 240 -8.95 -1.24 -9.06
C LYS A 240 -10.40 -0.91 -9.43
N LEU A 241 -11.09 -0.17 -8.57
CA LEU A 241 -12.45 0.31 -8.84
C LEU A 241 -12.47 1.30 -10.01
N LEU A 242 -11.46 2.17 -10.12
CA LEU A 242 -11.28 3.08 -11.25
C LEU A 242 -11.15 2.32 -12.57
N LEU A 243 -10.31 1.29 -12.62
CA LEU A 243 -10.15 0.46 -13.83
C LEU A 243 -11.47 -0.19 -14.26
N GLY A 244 -12.25 -0.68 -13.29
CA GLY A 244 -13.59 -1.22 -13.52
C GLY A 244 -14.55 -0.17 -14.10
N CYS A 245 -14.56 1.01 -13.50
CA CYS A 245 -15.37 2.15 -13.95
C CYS A 245 -15.01 2.53 -15.40
N VAL A 246 -13.73 2.74 -15.70
CA VAL A 246 -13.26 3.10 -17.05
C VAL A 246 -13.66 2.04 -18.09
N ARG A 247 -13.52 0.75 -17.74
CA ARG A 247 -13.95 -0.35 -18.61
C ARG A 247 -15.46 -0.32 -18.87
N ALA A 248 -16.28 -0.06 -17.86
CA ALA A 248 -17.73 0.07 -18.00
C ALA A 248 -18.12 1.26 -18.89
N LEU A 249 -17.50 2.41 -18.68
CA LEU A 249 -17.76 3.59 -19.51
C LEU A 249 -17.39 3.34 -20.98
N GLY A 250 -16.26 2.68 -21.25
CA GLY A 250 -15.89 2.25 -22.60
C GLY A 250 -16.94 1.30 -23.21
N ARG A 251 -17.49 0.37 -22.43
CA ARG A 251 -18.57 -0.54 -22.86
C ARG A 251 -19.86 0.21 -23.18
N LEU A 252 -20.19 1.24 -22.39
CA LEU A 252 -21.36 2.09 -22.57
C LEU A 252 -21.19 3.12 -23.69
N GLY A 253 -19.97 3.25 -24.25
CA GLY A 253 -19.66 4.28 -25.25
C GLY A 253 -19.66 5.71 -24.68
N LEU A 254 -19.50 5.86 -23.35
CA LEU A 254 -19.47 7.14 -22.68
C LEU A 254 -18.09 7.75 -22.71
N ARG A 255 -18.02 9.05 -23.03
CA ARG A 255 -16.76 9.78 -23.16
C ARG A 255 -16.46 10.57 -21.89
N CYS A 256 -15.29 10.34 -21.34
CA CYS A 256 -14.73 11.14 -20.27
C CYS A 256 -13.95 12.34 -20.88
N PRO A 257 -14.07 13.58 -20.37
CA PRO A 257 -15.03 14.06 -19.37
C PRO A 257 -16.38 14.50 -19.97
N HIS A 258 -16.58 14.41 -21.30
CA HIS A 258 -17.73 15.00 -22.00
C HIS A 258 -19.10 14.49 -21.53
N ASP A 259 -19.22 13.20 -21.29
CA ASP A 259 -20.46 12.56 -20.85
C ASP A 259 -20.48 12.36 -19.33
N VAL A 260 -19.31 12.07 -18.73
CA VAL A 260 -19.12 11.88 -17.30
C VAL A 260 -17.69 12.24 -16.91
N SER A 261 -17.52 13.01 -15.83
CA SER A 261 -16.21 13.30 -15.23
C SER A 261 -15.78 12.18 -14.29
N ILE A 262 -14.47 11.90 -14.22
CA ILE A 262 -13.92 10.85 -13.35
C ILE A 262 -12.78 11.41 -12.51
N VAL A 263 -12.81 11.10 -11.23
CA VAL A 263 -11.66 11.22 -10.31
C VAL A 263 -11.33 9.84 -9.76
N GLY A 264 -10.06 9.47 -9.81
CA GLY A 264 -9.54 8.25 -9.20
C GLY A 264 -8.86 8.49 -7.86
N PHE A 265 -8.64 7.43 -7.10
CA PHE A 265 -7.71 7.39 -5.98
C PHE A 265 -6.52 6.52 -6.38
N ASP A 266 -5.33 6.85 -5.88
CA ASP A 266 -4.02 6.38 -6.29
C ASP A 266 -3.55 7.00 -7.62
N ASP A 267 -2.28 7.41 -7.65
CA ASP A 267 -1.68 8.02 -8.82
C ASP A 267 -0.47 7.21 -9.29
N PHE A 268 -0.62 6.55 -10.40
CA PHE A 268 0.42 5.73 -11.02
C PHE A 268 0.74 6.26 -12.42
N ALA A 269 1.93 5.94 -12.93
CA ALA A 269 2.39 6.40 -14.24
C ALA A 269 1.40 6.08 -15.38
N TRP A 270 0.67 4.96 -15.30
CA TRP A 270 -0.33 4.61 -16.28
C TRP A 270 -1.57 5.52 -16.31
N ASN A 271 -1.84 6.31 -15.24
CA ASN A 271 -2.95 7.27 -15.21
C ASN A 271 -2.79 8.37 -16.27
N GLU A 272 -1.55 8.69 -16.65
CA GLU A 272 -1.23 9.63 -17.73
C GLU A 272 -1.40 9.04 -19.12
N SER A 273 -1.38 7.71 -19.22
CA SER A 273 -1.54 6.99 -20.50
C SER A 273 -2.99 6.79 -20.92
N PHE A 274 -3.95 7.08 -20.06
CA PHE A 274 -5.37 7.08 -20.44
C PHE A 274 -5.70 8.23 -21.37
N HIS A 275 -6.77 8.07 -22.16
CA HIS A 275 -7.30 9.10 -23.03
C HIS A 275 -8.77 9.37 -22.67
N PRO A 276 -9.04 10.44 -21.91
CA PRO A 276 -8.07 11.44 -21.39
C PRO A 276 -7.26 10.94 -20.18
N PRO A 277 -6.11 11.57 -19.85
CA PRO A 277 -5.40 11.34 -18.61
C PRO A 277 -6.27 11.59 -17.39
N ILE A 278 -6.17 10.69 -16.38
CA ILE A 278 -7.09 10.66 -15.25
C ILE A 278 -6.62 11.59 -14.12
N THR A 279 -7.53 12.44 -13.64
CA THR A 279 -7.40 13.21 -12.41
C THR A 279 -7.47 12.25 -11.22
N THR A 280 -6.51 12.34 -10.28
CA THR A 280 -6.39 11.39 -9.17
C THR A 280 -6.05 12.07 -7.85
N VAL A 281 -6.45 11.44 -6.76
CA VAL A 281 -5.93 11.72 -5.42
C VAL A 281 -4.71 10.83 -5.19
N ALA A 282 -3.52 11.42 -5.26
CA ALA A 282 -2.24 10.73 -5.08
C ALA A 282 -1.93 10.53 -3.61
N GLN A 283 -1.53 9.32 -3.24
CA GLN A 283 -0.95 9.01 -1.94
C GLN A 283 0.57 9.24 -1.96
N PRO A 284 1.20 9.62 -0.83
CA PRO A 284 2.65 9.78 -0.75
C PRO A 284 3.35 8.43 -0.50
N ASN A 285 3.28 7.50 -1.47
CA ASN A 285 3.68 6.10 -1.35
C ASN A 285 5.14 5.94 -0.92
N HIS A 286 6.04 6.70 -1.55
CA HIS A 286 7.47 6.67 -1.23
C HIS A 286 7.74 7.17 0.20
N GLU A 287 7.09 8.28 0.61
CA GLU A 287 7.21 8.82 1.96
C GLU A 287 6.66 7.84 3.01
N MET A 288 5.53 7.18 2.69
CA MET A 288 4.94 6.14 3.56
C MET A 288 5.92 4.99 3.80
N GLY A 289 6.52 4.45 2.75
CA GLY A 289 7.47 3.35 2.87
C GLY A 289 8.71 3.73 3.69
N ARG A 290 9.31 4.88 3.39
CA ARG A 290 10.45 5.38 4.14
C ARG A 290 10.11 5.61 5.62
N LYS A 291 9.00 6.31 5.90
CA LYS A 291 8.59 6.63 7.27
C LYS A 291 8.26 5.40 8.08
N ALA A 292 7.55 4.45 7.49
CA ALA A 292 7.24 3.18 8.14
C ALA A 292 8.51 2.38 8.48
N MET A 293 9.49 2.35 7.58
CA MET A 293 10.76 1.68 7.83
C MET A 293 11.64 2.44 8.84
N GLU A 294 11.67 3.77 8.84
CA GLU A 294 12.36 4.59 9.85
C GLU A 294 11.85 4.25 11.27
N LEU A 295 10.53 4.23 11.44
CA LEU A 295 9.89 3.88 12.72
C LEU A 295 10.20 2.45 13.12
N LEU A 296 10.22 1.53 12.16
CA LEU A 296 10.53 0.13 12.43
C LEU A 296 11.99 -0.06 12.88
N LEU A 297 12.95 0.59 12.23
CA LEU A 297 14.36 0.58 12.64
C LEU A 297 14.54 1.14 14.06
N HIS A 298 13.87 2.26 14.36
CA HIS A 298 13.88 2.82 15.72
C HIS A 298 13.34 1.82 16.75
N ARG A 299 12.25 1.11 16.44
CA ARG A 299 11.68 0.09 17.33
C ARG A 299 12.59 -1.12 17.50
N ILE A 300 13.31 -1.54 16.45
CA ILE A 300 14.31 -2.61 16.53
C ILE A 300 15.43 -2.20 17.49
N ASP A 301 15.95 -0.98 17.38
CA ASP A 301 17.04 -0.50 18.24
C ASP A 301 16.58 -0.31 19.68
N ALA A 302 15.38 0.20 19.90
CA ALA A 302 14.77 0.31 21.22
C ALA A 302 14.59 -1.07 21.89
N ALA A 303 14.11 -2.06 21.15
CA ALA A 303 13.97 -3.43 21.66
C ALA A 303 15.33 -4.04 22.08
N ARG A 304 16.40 -3.72 21.36
CA ARG A 304 17.77 -4.16 21.68
C ARG A 304 18.35 -3.49 22.93
N THR A 305 18.00 -2.23 23.16
CA THR A 305 18.50 -1.44 24.32
C THR A 305 17.59 -1.54 25.53
N GLY A 306 16.45 -2.24 25.42
CA GLY A 306 15.45 -2.33 26.48
C GLY A 306 14.65 -1.04 26.70
N GLN A 307 14.72 -0.10 25.74
CA GLN A 307 13.96 1.14 25.79
C GLN A 307 12.49 0.92 25.45
N VAL A 308 11.62 1.70 26.07
CA VAL A 308 10.19 1.70 25.75
C VAL A 308 9.92 2.75 24.68
N THR A 309 9.30 2.34 23.58
CA THR A 309 8.82 3.25 22.53
C THR A 309 7.34 3.56 22.74
N THR A 310 6.94 4.78 22.50
CA THR A 310 5.54 5.18 22.42
C THR A 310 4.92 4.71 21.11
N GLU A 311 3.65 4.40 21.14
CA GLU A 311 2.86 4.16 19.93
C GLU A 311 2.46 5.52 19.34
N GLU A 312 2.55 5.64 18.03
CA GLU A 312 2.18 6.85 17.31
C GLU A 312 1.49 6.53 15.98
N THR A 313 0.58 7.41 15.57
CA THR A 313 0.00 7.36 14.23
C THR A 313 0.47 8.57 13.43
N VAL A 314 1.17 8.30 12.34
CA VAL A 314 1.64 9.33 11.41
C VAL A 314 0.66 9.42 10.25
N PHE A 315 0.03 10.58 10.09
CA PHE A 315 -0.86 10.87 8.97
C PHE A 315 -0.10 11.61 7.88
N LEU A 316 -0.08 11.04 6.68
CA LEU A 316 0.52 11.63 5.50
C LEU A 316 -0.55 12.29 4.63
N ALA A 317 -0.28 13.49 4.13
CA ALA A 317 -1.24 14.25 3.35
C ALA A 317 -1.31 13.77 1.91
N PRO A 318 -2.50 13.38 1.39
CA PRO A 318 -2.70 13.12 -0.03
C PRO A 318 -2.73 14.42 -0.83
N VAL A 319 -2.46 14.33 -2.13
CA VAL A 319 -2.44 15.47 -3.06
C VAL A 319 -3.34 15.19 -4.26
N LEU A 320 -4.17 16.15 -4.65
CA LEU A 320 -4.95 16.07 -5.89
C LEU A 320 -4.05 16.38 -7.10
N ARG A 321 -3.99 15.45 -8.05
CA ARG A 321 -3.32 15.59 -9.35
C ARG A 321 -4.38 15.82 -10.42
N ILE A 322 -4.59 17.08 -10.81
CA ILE A 322 -5.58 17.47 -11.82
C ILE A 322 -5.03 17.16 -13.21
N ARG A 323 -5.83 16.44 -14.00
CA ARG A 323 -5.58 16.12 -15.41
C ARG A 323 -6.85 16.42 -16.24
N SER A 324 -7.09 15.67 -17.32
CA SER A 324 -8.12 15.99 -18.30
C SER A 324 -9.40 15.15 -18.19
N SER A 325 -9.52 14.30 -17.15
CA SER A 325 -10.71 13.45 -16.95
C SER A 325 -11.86 14.15 -16.24
N THR A 326 -11.72 15.43 -15.91
CA THR A 326 -12.75 16.23 -15.26
C THR A 326 -13.00 17.51 -16.05
N GLY A 327 -14.25 17.96 -16.07
CA GLY A 327 -14.70 19.17 -16.73
C GLY A 327 -16.10 19.54 -16.28
N PRO A 328 -16.70 20.65 -16.73
CA PRO A 328 -18.02 21.06 -16.31
C PRO A 328 -19.08 20.02 -16.69
N PRO A 329 -20.14 19.86 -15.87
CA PRO A 329 -21.23 18.94 -16.17
C PRO A 329 -21.95 19.30 -17.45
N ARG A 330 -22.43 18.30 -18.16
CA ARG A 330 -23.27 18.49 -19.33
C ARG A 330 -24.54 19.28 -18.99
N ARG A 331 -24.95 20.22 -19.83
CA ARG A 331 -26.17 21.03 -19.64
C ARG A 331 -27.48 20.26 -19.87
N GLU A 332 -27.45 19.11 -20.55
CA GLU A 332 -28.63 18.29 -20.86
C GLU A 332 -28.38 16.82 -20.46
N ALA A 333 -29.31 16.25 -19.67
CA ALA A 333 -29.32 14.82 -19.39
C ALA A 333 -29.73 14.05 -20.65
N LYS A 334 -28.77 13.44 -21.39
CA LYS A 334 -29.13 12.45 -22.40
C LYS A 334 -29.62 11.17 -21.71
N ARG A 335 -30.79 10.67 -22.14
CA ARG A 335 -31.14 9.27 -21.89
C ARG A 335 -30.17 8.39 -22.68
N PHE A 336 -29.39 7.59 -21.98
CA PHE A 336 -28.49 6.64 -22.62
C PHE A 336 -29.26 5.39 -22.94
N THR A 337 -29.35 5.05 -24.23
CA THR A 337 -29.88 3.75 -24.67
C THR A 337 -28.72 2.75 -24.66
N ILE A 338 -28.72 1.84 -23.71
CA ILE A 338 -27.68 0.80 -23.60
C ILE A 338 -27.85 -0.16 -24.77
N ASP A 339 -26.90 -0.17 -25.70
CA ASP A 339 -26.83 -1.19 -26.76
C ASP A 339 -26.32 -2.52 -26.15
N ARG A 340 -27.28 -3.41 -25.80
CA ARG A 340 -26.99 -4.73 -25.25
C ARG A 340 -26.43 -5.73 -26.28
N SER A 341 -26.37 -5.35 -27.58
CA SER A 341 -25.97 -6.27 -28.65
C SER A 341 -24.45 -6.50 -28.76
N ARG A 342 -23.64 -5.66 -28.08
CA ARG A 342 -22.18 -5.82 -28.06
C ARG A 342 -21.75 -6.77 -26.94
N ALA A 343 -21.85 -8.08 -27.18
CA ALA A 343 -21.32 -9.11 -26.27
C ALA A 343 -19.80 -8.96 -26.02
N PRO A 344 -19.27 -9.34 -24.86
CA PRO A 344 -17.81 -9.37 -24.64
C PRO A 344 -17.19 -10.43 -25.56
N MET A 345 -16.10 -10.08 -26.27
CA MET A 345 -15.14 -11.07 -26.77
C MET A 345 -14.29 -11.56 -25.60
#